data_911d1865d1f3b40020fcb169c616e8ae
#
_entry.id   911d1865d1f3b40020fcb169c616e8ae
#
_cell.length_a   1.000
_cell.length_b   1.000
_cell.length_c   1.000
_cell.angle_alpha   90.00
_cell.angle_beta   90.00
_cell.angle_gamma   90.00
#
_symmetry.space_group_name_H-M   'P 1'
#
loop_
_entity.id
_entity.type
_entity.pdbx_description
1 polymer ?
#
loop_
_entity_poly.entity_id
_entity_poly.type
_entity_poly.pdbx_seq_one_letter_code
_entity_poly.pdbx_strand_id
1 'polypeptide(L)'
;MSTCKLIIEDEVNIKLEGLAVDIRRKLANSLKFEVPYARYMPQYKLGRWDGKVAFFGIGGSGYVNHLDTIVEVLNKNGVEIVDIEDRRHPVDLKFEPITQEYWGDTEWPKGHPAQGEKIILRDYQVEVVNNFLQNPQSLQEVATGAGKTIITATLSHLTEPYGRSLVVVPNKSLVTQTEEDYINCGLDVGVYFGDRKELGKTHTICTWQSLNILDKKHKDGEAILSLAEFLDGVSTVIVDEVHQAKAEVLKNLLTRNLKNAPIRWGLTGTIPKEKFEFESIHASLGPVIGEISAKELQDKGVLSQCHVNVIQLIDTVVHRDYQSELKYLVTNSDRVNYLAKLLNKVKQDGNTLILVDRISAGEMLQELIPGSVFVKGDVKLKDRKNAYDEINEGTNHVVIATYGVAAVGINIPRIFNLVLIEPGKSFVRVIQSIGRGVRKAKDKDFVQIWDLTSTCKFAKRHLTQRKKFYKEAQYPFTIEKVDWQ
;
A
#
# COMPACT_ATOMS: atom_id res chain seq x y z
N MET A 1 30.00 -35.06 -3.82
CA MET A 1 29.16 -33.87 -3.62
C MET A 1 29.63 -32.84 -4.59
N SER A 2 28.72 -32.20 -5.31
CA SER A 2 29.09 -31.04 -6.15
C SER A 2 29.18 -29.80 -5.27
N THR A 3 30.06 -28.86 -5.65
CA THR A 3 30.31 -27.67 -4.85
C THR A 3 30.03 -26.42 -5.66
N CYS A 4 29.71 -25.32 -5.00
CA CYS A 4 29.54 -24.01 -5.63
C CYS A 4 30.10 -22.90 -4.75
N LYS A 5 30.28 -21.74 -5.36
CA LYS A 5 30.66 -20.50 -4.69
C LYS A 5 29.46 -19.55 -4.66
N LEU A 6 29.20 -18.94 -3.50
CA LEU A 6 28.24 -17.88 -3.33
C LEU A 6 28.96 -16.52 -3.35
N ILE A 7 28.51 -15.63 -4.22
CA ILE A 7 28.96 -14.24 -4.27
C ILE A 7 27.78 -13.35 -3.87
N ILE A 8 27.94 -12.59 -2.80
CA ILE A 8 27.00 -11.52 -2.41
C ILE A 8 27.47 -10.25 -3.11
N GLU A 9 26.81 -9.88 -4.20
CA GLU A 9 27.25 -8.79 -5.07
C GLU A 9 26.99 -7.40 -4.46
N ASP A 10 25.85 -7.26 -3.79
CA ASP A 10 25.39 -6.03 -3.11
C ASP A 10 24.33 -6.39 -2.06
N GLU A 11 23.60 -5.41 -1.50
CA GLU A 11 22.62 -5.64 -0.45
C GLU A 11 21.41 -6.49 -0.90
N VAL A 12 21.23 -6.69 -2.20
CA VAL A 12 20.06 -7.37 -2.77
C VAL A 12 20.44 -8.57 -3.63
N ASN A 13 21.52 -8.46 -4.42
CA ASN A 13 21.83 -9.39 -5.47
C ASN A 13 22.91 -10.39 -5.05
N ILE A 14 22.74 -11.64 -5.49
CA ILE A 14 23.72 -12.70 -5.33
C ILE A 14 24.01 -13.37 -6.67
N LYS A 15 25.13 -14.09 -6.72
CA LYS A 15 25.48 -14.97 -7.81
C LYS A 15 26.03 -16.28 -7.28
N LEU A 16 25.59 -17.40 -7.85
CA LEU A 16 26.16 -18.71 -7.61
C LEU A 16 27.02 -19.15 -8.80
N GLU A 17 28.26 -19.48 -8.54
CA GLU A 17 29.23 -19.95 -9.54
C GLU A 17 29.56 -21.45 -9.29
N GLY A 18 29.92 -22.16 -10.37
CA GLY A 18 30.28 -23.58 -10.30
C GLY A 18 29.07 -24.53 -10.37
N LEU A 19 27.85 -24.03 -10.48
CA LEU A 19 26.65 -24.88 -10.57
C LEU A 19 26.48 -25.51 -11.95
N ALA A 20 26.14 -26.80 -11.98
CA ALA A 20 25.71 -27.48 -13.20
C ALA A 20 24.39 -26.89 -13.75
N VAL A 21 24.19 -26.98 -15.06
CA VAL A 21 23.05 -26.35 -15.75
C VAL A 21 21.71 -26.91 -15.26
N ASP A 22 21.63 -28.20 -14.98
CA ASP A 22 20.43 -28.86 -14.44
C ASP A 22 20.06 -28.32 -13.05
N ILE A 23 21.02 -28.07 -12.17
CA ILE A 23 20.79 -27.47 -10.85
C ILE A 23 20.30 -26.01 -11.00
N ARG A 24 20.92 -25.21 -11.90
CA ARG A 24 20.47 -23.85 -12.19
C ARG A 24 19.03 -23.83 -12.73
N ARG A 25 18.65 -24.80 -13.55
CA ARG A 25 17.26 -24.95 -14.04
C ARG A 25 16.29 -25.31 -12.89
N LYS A 26 16.69 -26.20 -11.97
CA LYS A 26 15.88 -26.52 -10.78
C LYS A 26 15.65 -25.30 -9.91
N LEU A 27 16.70 -24.51 -9.64
CA LEU A 27 16.60 -23.23 -8.90
C LEU A 27 15.70 -22.23 -9.62
N ALA A 28 15.88 -22.03 -10.93
CA ALA A 28 15.02 -21.14 -11.70
C ALA A 28 13.54 -21.58 -11.67
N ASN A 29 13.27 -22.87 -11.70
CA ASN A 29 11.90 -23.39 -11.64
C ASN A 29 11.29 -23.28 -10.24
N SER A 30 12.06 -23.46 -9.18
CA SER A 30 11.57 -23.32 -7.79
C SER A 30 11.22 -21.89 -7.43
N LEU A 31 11.87 -20.91 -8.07
CA LEU A 31 11.66 -19.48 -7.87
C LEU A 31 10.96 -18.83 -9.09
N LYS A 32 10.07 -19.56 -9.77
CA LYS A 32 9.33 -19.10 -10.95
C LYS A 32 7.85 -18.96 -10.63
N PHE A 33 7.32 -17.75 -10.76
CA PHE A 33 5.95 -17.41 -10.39
C PHE A 33 5.16 -16.86 -11.56
N GLU A 34 3.88 -17.17 -11.60
CA GLU A 34 2.94 -16.70 -12.63
C GLU A 34 2.62 -15.22 -12.43
N VAL A 35 2.66 -14.46 -13.51
CA VAL A 35 2.26 -13.05 -13.52
C VAL A 35 0.74 -12.98 -13.70
N PRO A 36 -0.03 -12.42 -12.75
CA PRO A 36 -1.51 -12.48 -12.76
C PRO A 36 -2.16 -11.89 -14.00
N TYR A 37 -1.51 -10.90 -14.62
CA TYR A 37 -1.99 -10.22 -15.83
C TYR A 37 -1.31 -10.67 -17.12
N ALA A 38 -0.50 -11.73 -17.09
CA ALA A 38 0.25 -12.24 -18.25
C ALA A 38 -0.62 -12.46 -19.49
N ARG A 39 -1.83 -13.03 -19.30
CA ARG A 39 -2.78 -13.32 -20.39
C ARG A 39 -3.21 -12.09 -21.20
N TYR A 40 -3.04 -10.90 -20.67
CA TYR A 40 -3.35 -9.64 -21.38
C TYR A 40 -2.16 -9.09 -22.14
N MET A 41 -0.95 -9.60 -21.91
CA MET A 41 0.27 -9.11 -22.54
C MET A 41 0.46 -9.69 -23.95
N PRO A 42 0.90 -8.86 -24.92
CA PRO A 42 1.11 -9.31 -26.31
C PRO A 42 2.07 -10.51 -26.41
N GLN A 43 3.15 -10.51 -25.64
CA GLN A 43 4.15 -11.59 -25.66
C GLN A 43 3.55 -12.94 -25.25
N TYR A 44 2.66 -12.96 -24.26
CA TYR A 44 1.93 -14.17 -23.85
C TYR A 44 0.95 -14.62 -24.93
N LYS A 45 0.16 -13.68 -25.49
CA LYS A 45 -0.80 -13.98 -26.56
C LYS A 45 -0.14 -14.53 -27.83
N LEU A 46 1.09 -14.11 -28.10
CA LEU A 46 1.89 -14.58 -29.24
C LEU A 46 2.68 -15.87 -28.94
N GLY A 47 2.53 -16.47 -27.75
CA GLY A 47 3.27 -17.66 -27.36
C GLY A 47 4.78 -17.47 -27.16
N ARG A 48 5.25 -16.20 -27.09
CA ARG A 48 6.68 -15.87 -26.91
C ARG A 48 7.13 -15.88 -25.47
N TRP A 49 6.21 -15.99 -24.53
CA TRP A 49 6.45 -15.98 -23.10
C TRP A 49 5.39 -16.85 -22.40
N ASP A 50 5.80 -17.64 -21.41
CA ASP A 50 4.94 -18.56 -20.66
C ASP A 50 4.12 -17.89 -19.54
N GLY A 51 4.19 -16.57 -19.39
CA GLY A 51 3.47 -15.83 -18.36
C GLY A 51 4.10 -15.90 -16.99
N LYS A 52 5.32 -16.41 -16.87
CA LYS A 52 6.01 -16.58 -15.59
C LYS A 52 7.31 -15.77 -15.55
N VAL A 53 7.69 -15.34 -14.36
CA VAL A 53 8.97 -14.65 -14.10
C VAL A 53 9.75 -15.48 -13.10
N ALA A 54 11.02 -15.75 -13.41
CA ALA A 54 11.94 -16.40 -12.51
C ALA A 54 12.74 -15.36 -11.70
N PHE A 55 12.86 -15.60 -10.41
CA PHE A 55 13.68 -14.81 -9.48
C PHE A 55 15.09 -15.38 -9.31
N PHE A 56 15.40 -16.46 -10.01
CA PHE A 56 16.74 -16.99 -10.17
C PHE A 56 17.03 -17.17 -11.66
N GLY A 57 18.12 -16.58 -12.12
CA GLY A 57 18.56 -16.63 -13.52
C GLY A 57 19.35 -17.89 -13.84
N ILE A 58 19.22 -18.40 -15.09
CA ILE A 58 20.02 -19.53 -15.59
C ILE A 58 21.53 -19.24 -15.53
N GLY A 59 21.93 -17.97 -15.53
CA GLY A 59 23.32 -17.53 -15.34
C GLY A 59 23.84 -17.64 -13.89
N GLY A 60 22.98 -18.04 -12.94
CA GLY A 60 23.34 -18.16 -11.52
C GLY A 60 23.02 -16.94 -10.66
N SER A 61 22.41 -15.90 -11.21
CA SER A 61 21.98 -14.70 -10.47
C SER A 61 20.70 -14.93 -9.67
N GLY A 62 20.63 -14.38 -8.48
CA GLY A 62 19.47 -14.46 -7.60
C GLY A 62 19.41 -13.29 -6.61
N TYR A 63 18.63 -13.43 -5.56
CA TYR A 63 18.44 -12.40 -4.54
C TYR A 63 18.81 -12.92 -3.15
N VAL A 64 19.42 -12.07 -2.32
CA VAL A 64 19.80 -12.37 -0.93
C VAL A 64 18.61 -12.90 -0.16
N ASN A 65 17.44 -12.27 -0.29
CA ASN A 65 16.24 -12.65 0.44
C ASN A 65 15.60 -13.98 -0.02
N HIS A 66 16.10 -14.61 -1.07
CA HIS A 66 15.72 -15.97 -1.49
C HIS A 66 16.75 -17.04 -1.11
N LEU A 67 17.80 -16.69 -0.33
CA LEU A 67 18.88 -17.62 0.02
C LEU A 67 18.36 -18.88 0.71
N ASP A 68 17.38 -18.77 1.60
CA ASP A 68 16.81 -19.95 2.30
C ASP A 68 16.26 -20.98 1.31
N THR A 69 15.45 -20.52 0.34
CA THR A 69 14.92 -21.37 -0.73
C THR A 69 16.03 -21.94 -1.62
N ILE A 70 17.02 -21.12 -1.94
CA ILE A 70 18.17 -21.53 -2.76
C ILE A 70 18.97 -22.63 -2.04
N VAL A 71 19.33 -22.43 -0.77
CA VAL A 71 20.05 -23.39 0.05
C VAL A 71 19.25 -24.69 0.20
N GLU A 72 17.95 -24.62 0.40
CA GLU A 72 17.09 -25.81 0.47
C GLU A 72 17.17 -26.63 -0.83
N VAL A 73 17.09 -25.99 -2.00
CA VAL A 73 17.20 -26.66 -3.31
C VAL A 73 18.61 -27.25 -3.52
N LEU A 74 19.68 -26.52 -3.15
CA LEU A 74 21.05 -27.00 -3.24
C LEU A 74 21.23 -28.27 -2.38
N ASN A 75 20.80 -28.23 -1.10
CA ASN A 75 20.91 -29.35 -0.19
C ASN A 75 20.16 -30.59 -0.69
N LYS A 76 18.93 -30.42 -1.23
CA LYS A 76 18.16 -31.54 -1.83
C LYS A 76 18.87 -32.17 -3.03
N ASN A 77 19.79 -31.48 -3.68
CA ASN A 77 20.53 -31.95 -4.83
C ASN A 77 22.01 -32.30 -4.52
N GLY A 78 22.38 -32.32 -3.25
CA GLY A 78 23.74 -32.70 -2.83
C GLY A 78 24.81 -31.69 -3.25
N VAL A 79 24.46 -30.42 -3.33
CA VAL A 79 25.38 -29.31 -3.65
C VAL A 79 25.70 -28.55 -2.37
N GLU A 80 26.99 -28.31 -2.12
CA GLU A 80 27.49 -27.58 -0.95
C GLU A 80 28.08 -26.23 -1.37
N ILE A 81 27.79 -25.18 -0.62
CA ILE A 81 28.45 -23.86 -0.77
C ILE A 81 29.76 -23.95 0.02
N VAL A 82 30.88 -23.96 -0.69
CA VAL A 82 32.24 -24.14 -0.09
C VAL A 82 33.01 -22.82 0.03
N ASP A 83 32.57 -21.78 -0.64
CA ASP A 83 33.19 -20.45 -0.59
C ASP A 83 32.13 -19.38 -0.64
N ILE A 84 32.32 -18.32 0.17
CA ILE A 84 31.43 -17.14 0.22
C ILE A 84 32.27 -15.89 0.05
N GLU A 85 32.02 -15.16 -1.02
CA GLU A 85 32.61 -13.85 -1.30
C GLU A 85 31.57 -12.75 -1.06
N ASP A 86 31.78 -11.94 -0.04
CA ASP A 86 30.93 -10.78 0.25
C ASP A 86 31.55 -9.49 -0.31
N ARG A 87 30.93 -8.88 -1.29
CA ARG A 87 31.37 -7.64 -1.96
C ARG A 87 30.67 -6.40 -1.44
N ARG A 88 29.80 -6.52 -0.45
CA ARG A 88 29.12 -5.38 0.15
C ARG A 88 30.13 -4.48 0.89
N HIS A 89 29.84 -3.21 0.92
CA HIS A 89 30.54 -2.31 1.84
C HIS A 89 30.10 -2.60 3.26
N PRO A 90 31.04 -2.90 4.19
CA PRO A 90 30.65 -3.17 5.57
C PRO A 90 30.07 -1.91 6.21
N VAL A 91 28.85 -2.02 6.73
CA VAL A 91 28.19 -0.97 7.52
C VAL A 91 27.87 -1.57 8.88
N ASP A 92 28.46 -1.02 9.93
CA ASP A 92 28.18 -1.44 11.30
C ASP A 92 26.94 -0.73 11.82
N LEU A 93 25.78 -1.31 11.58
CA LEU A 93 24.50 -0.80 12.03
C LEU A 93 24.33 -1.08 13.52
N LYS A 94 24.23 -0.01 14.31
CA LYS A 94 24.00 -0.08 15.76
C LYS A 94 22.78 0.76 16.12
N PHE A 95 21.72 0.06 16.49
CA PHE A 95 20.49 0.71 16.95
C PHE A 95 20.18 0.28 18.38
N GLU A 96 19.91 1.27 19.24
CA GLU A 96 19.33 1.03 20.54
C GLU A 96 17.81 0.98 20.44
N PRO A 97 17.13 0.09 21.19
CA PRO A 97 15.68 0.10 21.26
C PRO A 97 15.14 1.44 21.73
N ILE A 98 14.08 1.90 21.11
CA ILE A 98 13.42 3.14 21.50
C ILE A 98 12.26 2.90 22.47
N THR A 99 11.84 3.95 23.15
CA THR A 99 10.64 3.99 24.01
C THR A 99 9.59 4.96 23.45
N GLN A 100 8.45 5.05 24.13
CA GLN A 100 7.37 5.96 23.73
C GLN A 100 7.80 7.43 23.75
N GLU A 101 8.75 7.80 24.62
CA GLU A 101 9.28 9.14 24.80
C GLU A 101 10.44 9.46 23.83
N TYR A 102 10.61 8.72 22.76
CA TYR A 102 11.71 8.87 21.79
C TYR A 102 11.92 10.32 21.34
N TRP A 103 10.83 11.06 21.11
CA TRP A 103 10.87 12.44 20.65
C TRP A 103 11.14 13.47 21.77
N GLY A 104 11.26 13.03 23.02
CA GLY A 104 11.62 13.86 24.19
C GLY A 104 10.63 14.99 24.41
N ASP A 105 11.13 16.22 24.36
CA ASP A 105 10.34 17.42 24.58
C ASP A 105 9.76 18.03 23.29
N THR A 106 9.87 17.35 22.16
CA THR A 106 9.27 17.79 20.90
C THR A 106 7.74 17.83 21.02
N GLU A 107 7.16 18.97 20.74
CA GLU A 107 5.70 19.20 20.80
C GLU A 107 5.11 19.29 19.39
N TRP A 108 3.84 18.92 19.30
CA TRP A 108 3.08 19.14 18.08
C TRP A 108 2.97 20.64 17.79
N PRO A 109 3.29 21.10 16.56
CA PRO A 109 3.34 22.51 16.21
C PRO A 109 1.95 23.14 16.12
N LYS A 110 1.95 24.48 16.03
CA LYS A 110 0.74 25.27 15.83
C LYS A 110 0.01 24.83 14.56
N GLY A 111 -1.30 24.62 14.71
CA GLY A 111 -2.18 24.14 13.62
C GLY A 111 -2.39 22.63 13.60
N HIS A 112 -1.67 21.87 14.42
CA HIS A 112 -1.93 20.46 14.61
C HIS A 112 -3.06 20.24 15.64
N PRO A 113 -3.95 19.22 15.50
CA PRO A 113 -5.03 18.95 16.48
C PRO A 113 -4.56 18.72 17.93
N ALA A 114 -3.32 18.23 18.11
CA ALA A 114 -2.67 18.03 19.40
C ALA A 114 -1.63 19.12 19.72
N GLN A 115 -1.81 20.34 19.20
CA GLN A 115 -0.87 21.46 19.40
C GLN A 115 -0.48 21.65 20.86
N GLY A 116 0.83 21.72 21.12
CA GLY A 116 1.40 21.91 22.46
C GLY A 116 1.46 20.65 23.32
N GLU A 117 0.98 19.51 22.82
CA GLU A 117 1.20 18.21 23.45
C GLU A 117 2.53 17.63 22.95
N LYS A 118 3.26 16.91 23.81
CA LYS A 118 4.48 16.21 23.42
C LYS A 118 4.18 15.11 22.41
N ILE A 119 5.10 14.88 21.47
CA ILE A 119 5.02 13.76 20.54
C ILE A 119 5.40 12.48 21.29
N ILE A 120 4.40 11.68 21.60
CA ILE A 120 4.58 10.39 22.29
C ILE A 120 4.14 9.28 21.32
N LEU A 121 5.03 8.32 21.12
CA LEU A 121 4.73 7.13 20.31
C LEU A 121 3.80 6.18 21.08
N ARG A 122 2.90 5.54 20.37
CA ARG A 122 2.07 4.49 20.96
C ARG A 122 2.88 3.20 21.12
N ASP A 123 2.45 2.32 22.03
CA ASP A 123 3.13 1.05 22.32
C ASP A 123 3.42 0.23 21.07
N TYR A 124 2.42 0.02 20.21
CA TYR A 124 2.60 -0.73 18.97
C TYR A 124 3.48 0.00 17.93
N GLN A 125 3.52 1.33 17.93
CA GLN A 125 4.44 2.10 17.07
C GLN A 125 5.89 1.88 17.47
N VAL A 126 6.15 1.87 18.78
CA VAL A 126 7.46 1.51 19.35
C VAL A 126 7.85 0.08 18.98
N GLU A 127 6.91 -0.87 19.08
CA GLU A 127 7.13 -2.26 18.69
C GLU A 127 7.51 -2.37 17.21
N VAL A 128 6.75 -1.74 16.31
CA VAL A 128 7.03 -1.73 14.87
C VAL A 128 8.41 -1.15 14.56
N VAL A 129 8.77 -0.02 15.18
CA VAL A 129 10.09 0.60 15.01
C VAL A 129 11.18 -0.35 15.49
N ASN A 130 11.09 -0.88 16.71
CA ASN A 130 12.11 -1.75 17.29
C ASN A 130 12.28 -3.06 16.49
N ASN A 131 11.20 -3.61 15.93
CA ASN A 131 11.27 -4.76 15.03
C ASN A 131 12.08 -4.44 13.76
N PHE A 132 11.89 -3.27 13.16
CA PHE A 132 12.68 -2.82 12.02
C PHE A 132 14.17 -2.63 12.36
N LEU A 133 14.47 -2.04 13.50
CA LEU A 133 15.86 -1.80 13.93
C LEU A 133 16.65 -3.09 14.08
N GLN A 134 16.01 -4.17 14.46
CA GLN A 134 16.62 -5.52 14.56
C GLN A 134 16.74 -6.20 13.19
N ASN A 135 16.02 -5.75 12.18
CA ASN A 135 15.92 -6.37 10.86
C ASN A 135 16.09 -5.30 9.77
N PRO A 136 17.33 -4.97 9.38
CA PRO A 136 17.63 -3.88 8.43
C PRO A 136 17.01 -4.05 7.04
N GLN A 137 16.64 -5.27 6.66
CA GLN A 137 15.90 -5.57 5.44
C GLN A 137 14.65 -6.35 5.82
N SER A 138 13.50 -5.70 5.81
CA SER A 138 12.26 -6.32 6.26
C SER A 138 11.01 -5.56 5.87
N LEU A 139 9.87 -6.22 6.04
CA LEU A 139 8.54 -5.73 5.75
C LEU A 139 7.63 -5.94 6.97
N GLN A 140 6.78 -4.99 7.28
CA GLN A 140 5.73 -5.15 8.29
C GLN A 140 4.36 -4.78 7.74
N GLU A 141 3.37 -5.61 8.06
CA GLU A 141 1.96 -5.31 7.82
C GLU A 141 1.44 -4.45 8.95
N VAL A 142 1.10 -3.19 8.65
CA VAL A 142 0.62 -2.22 9.63
C VAL A 142 -0.67 -1.61 9.12
N ALA A 143 -1.76 -1.86 9.83
CA ALA A 143 -3.10 -1.47 9.41
C ALA A 143 -3.20 0.03 9.10
N THR A 144 -4.10 0.37 8.18
CA THR A 144 -4.44 1.76 7.88
C THR A 144 -4.98 2.46 9.13
N GLY A 145 -4.50 3.67 9.40
CA GLY A 145 -4.88 4.43 10.59
C GLY A 145 -3.99 4.21 11.83
N ALA A 146 -2.98 3.33 11.73
CA ALA A 146 -2.00 3.10 12.80
C ALA A 146 -0.99 4.25 13.00
N GLY A 147 -0.97 5.25 12.10
CA GLY A 147 0.03 6.33 12.14
C GLY A 147 1.36 5.91 11.53
N LYS A 148 1.34 5.27 10.35
CA LYS A 148 2.56 4.85 9.62
C LYS A 148 3.52 6.00 9.35
N THR A 149 3.04 7.22 9.12
CA THR A 149 3.88 8.38 8.82
C THR A 149 4.78 8.79 9.97
N ILE A 150 4.30 8.75 11.22
CA ILE A 150 5.16 9.00 12.40
C ILE A 150 6.17 7.86 12.61
N ILE A 151 5.78 6.62 12.28
CA ILE A 151 6.71 5.48 12.30
C ILE A 151 7.84 5.71 11.28
N THR A 152 7.51 6.10 10.04
CA THR A 152 8.52 6.38 9.01
C THR A 152 9.41 7.57 9.37
N ALA A 153 8.86 8.64 9.96
CA ALA A 153 9.64 9.77 10.45
C ALA A 153 10.63 9.35 11.54
N THR A 154 10.18 8.53 12.49
CA THR A 154 11.04 8.00 13.56
C THR A 154 12.16 7.12 12.99
N LEU A 155 11.87 6.22 12.07
CA LEU A 155 12.85 5.38 11.40
C LEU A 155 13.87 6.21 10.60
N SER A 156 13.41 7.23 9.87
CA SER A 156 14.29 8.11 9.10
C SER A 156 15.24 8.89 10.02
N HIS A 157 14.74 9.42 11.14
CA HIS A 157 15.57 10.11 12.11
C HIS A 157 16.64 9.19 12.73
N LEU A 158 16.27 7.96 13.10
CA LEU A 158 17.19 6.96 13.65
C LEU A 158 18.32 6.59 12.68
N THR A 159 18.10 6.71 11.38
CA THR A 159 19.07 6.34 10.37
C THR A 159 19.95 7.48 9.85
N GLU A 160 19.73 8.73 10.29
CA GLU A 160 20.55 9.90 9.90
C GLU A 160 22.06 9.70 10.04
N PRO A 161 22.58 9.04 11.09
CA PRO A 161 24.02 8.79 11.22
C PRO A 161 24.64 7.96 10.10
N TYR A 162 23.82 7.22 9.37
CA TYR A 162 24.28 6.32 8.29
C TYR A 162 24.17 6.94 6.89
N GLY A 163 23.50 8.07 6.75
CA GLY A 163 23.33 8.78 5.48
C GLY A 163 21.91 9.28 5.26
N ARG A 164 21.62 9.62 4.02
CA ARG A 164 20.30 10.13 3.62
C ARG A 164 19.25 9.03 3.61
N SER A 165 18.01 9.40 3.91
CA SER A 165 16.86 8.52 3.74
C SER A 165 16.00 8.91 2.53
N LEU A 166 15.52 7.90 1.82
CA LEU A 166 14.55 8.02 0.74
C LEU A 166 13.26 7.33 1.14
N VAL A 167 12.16 8.06 1.15
CA VAL A 167 10.84 7.52 1.41
C VAL A 167 10.04 7.50 0.13
N VAL A 168 9.67 6.30 -0.33
CA VAL A 168 8.91 6.09 -1.55
C VAL A 168 7.46 5.82 -1.20
N VAL A 169 6.57 6.68 -1.69
CA VAL A 169 5.13 6.57 -1.47
C VAL A 169 4.38 6.45 -2.81
N PRO A 170 3.17 5.88 -2.85
CA PRO A 170 2.50 5.56 -4.10
C PRO A 170 1.92 6.77 -4.84
N ASN A 171 1.68 7.90 -4.16
CA ASN A 171 0.95 9.01 -4.75
C ASN A 171 1.25 10.36 -4.09
N LYS A 172 0.87 11.44 -4.78
CA LYS A 172 1.14 12.83 -4.39
C LYS A 172 0.53 13.22 -3.03
N SER A 173 -0.65 12.71 -2.70
CA SER A 173 -1.31 13.03 -1.41
C SER A 173 -0.54 12.47 -0.23
N LEU A 174 -0.01 11.26 -0.36
CA LEU A 174 0.83 10.66 0.67
C LEU A 174 2.19 11.36 0.79
N VAL A 175 2.77 11.87 -0.32
CA VAL A 175 3.97 12.72 -0.24
C VAL A 175 3.72 13.90 0.69
N THR A 176 2.64 14.66 0.44
CA THR A 176 2.32 15.86 1.23
C THR A 176 2.02 15.54 2.68
N GLN A 177 1.28 14.46 2.95
CA GLN A 177 0.96 14.03 4.30
C GLN A 177 2.21 13.58 5.07
N THR A 178 3.08 12.81 4.42
CA THR A 178 4.33 12.34 5.02
C THR A 178 5.29 13.51 5.27
N GLU A 179 5.39 14.44 4.33
CA GLU A 179 6.17 15.68 4.48
C GLU A 179 5.71 16.48 5.70
N GLU A 180 4.39 16.66 5.89
CA GLU A 180 3.82 17.39 7.02
C GLU A 180 4.25 16.77 8.36
N ASP A 181 4.17 15.45 8.50
CA ASP A 181 4.60 14.75 9.72
C ASP A 181 6.12 14.87 9.96
N TYR A 182 6.94 14.83 8.92
CA TYR A 182 8.39 15.04 9.04
C TYR A 182 8.71 16.46 9.49
N ILE A 183 8.03 17.46 8.92
CA ILE A 183 8.16 18.87 9.36
C ILE A 183 7.73 19.01 10.83
N ASN A 184 6.63 18.38 11.22
CA ASN A 184 6.11 18.40 12.59
C ASN A 184 7.12 17.80 13.58
N CYS A 185 7.90 16.84 13.17
CA CYS A 185 8.99 16.25 13.96
C CYS A 185 10.31 17.06 13.89
N GLY A 186 10.34 18.17 13.15
CA GLY A 186 11.53 19.01 13.02
C GLY A 186 12.63 18.44 12.11
N LEU A 187 12.30 17.51 11.20
CA LEU A 187 13.25 16.87 10.31
C LEU A 187 13.56 17.72 9.06
N ASP A 188 14.82 17.66 8.59
CA ASP A 188 15.25 18.29 7.32
C ASP A 188 14.74 17.45 6.14
N VAL A 189 13.55 17.76 5.67
CA VAL A 189 12.83 17.02 4.64
C VAL A 189 12.63 17.85 3.37
N GLY A 190 12.70 17.18 2.22
CA GLY A 190 12.30 17.71 0.93
C GLY A 190 11.50 16.69 0.14
N VAL A 191 10.82 17.16 -0.91
CA VAL A 191 9.94 16.32 -1.72
C VAL A 191 10.36 16.35 -3.19
N TYR A 192 10.19 15.20 -3.85
CA TYR A 192 10.48 15.04 -5.27
C TYR A 192 9.30 14.39 -6.00
N PHE A 193 8.37 15.22 -6.46
CA PHE A 193 7.20 14.79 -7.26
C PHE A 193 6.60 15.96 -8.04
N GLY A 194 5.89 15.67 -9.14
CA GLY A 194 5.21 16.69 -9.94
C GLY A 194 6.15 17.86 -10.29
N ASP A 195 5.76 19.07 -9.91
CA ASP A 195 6.53 20.30 -10.14
C ASP A 195 7.48 20.64 -8.99
N ARG A 196 7.33 19.97 -7.82
CA ARG A 196 8.24 20.13 -6.68
C ARG A 196 9.43 19.21 -6.80
N LYS A 197 10.63 19.79 -6.89
CA LYS A 197 11.92 19.12 -7.14
C LYS A 197 12.98 19.60 -6.14
N GLU A 198 12.77 19.28 -4.87
CA GLU A 198 13.65 19.71 -3.79
C GLU A 198 14.80 18.71 -3.65
N LEU A 199 16.03 19.23 -3.67
CA LEU A 199 17.26 18.45 -3.59
C LEU A 199 18.07 18.85 -2.36
N GLY A 200 19.08 18.03 -2.02
CA GLY A 200 20.05 18.33 -0.97
C GLY A 200 19.52 18.23 0.45
N LYS A 201 18.42 17.51 0.66
CA LYS A 201 17.83 17.27 1.96
C LYS A 201 18.28 15.95 2.57
N THR A 202 18.32 15.89 3.90
CA THR A 202 18.65 14.66 4.65
C THR A 202 17.61 13.57 4.37
N HIS A 203 16.32 13.97 4.36
CA HIS A 203 15.22 13.09 4.04
C HIS A 203 14.53 13.55 2.76
N THR A 204 14.31 12.63 1.85
CA THR A 204 13.60 12.91 0.60
C THR A 204 12.38 12.00 0.48
N ILE A 205 11.21 12.60 0.31
CA ILE A 205 9.96 11.87 0.06
C ILE A 205 9.63 12.00 -1.42
N CYS A 206 9.37 10.90 -2.08
CA CYS A 206 9.09 10.87 -3.51
C CYS A 206 8.05 9.82 -3.88
N THR A 207 7.57 9.90 -5.13
CA THR A 207 6.81 8.80 -5.71
C THR A 207 7.70 7.98 -6.63
N TRP A 208 7.46 6.67 -6.70
CA TRP A 208 8.22 5.80 -7.63
C TRP A 208 8.06 6.24 -9.10
N GLN A 209 6.90 6.84 -9.47
CA GLN A 209 6.65 7.39 -10.78
C GLN A 209 7.62 8.54 -11.11
N SER A 210 7.86 9.43 -10.14
CA SER A 210 8.78 10.57 -10.31
C SER A 210 10.21 10.11 -10.54
N LEU A 211 10.65 9.07 -9.83
CA LEU A 211 11.96 8.48 -10.02
C LEU A 211 12.10 7.80 -11.39
N ASN A 212 11.07 7.10 -11.83
CA ASN A 212 11.05 6.48 -13.15
C ASN A 212 11.06 7.53 -14.29
N ILE A 213 10.35 8.65 -14.10
CA ILE A 213 10.37 9.78 -15.03
C ILE A 213 11.76 10.42 -15.08
N LEU A 214 12.40 10.62 -13.93
CA LEU A 214 13.78 11.16 -13.86
C LEU A 214 14.76 10.29 -14.64
N ASP A 215 14.76 8.98 -14.38
CA ASP A 215 15.63 8.02 -15.07
C ASP A 215 15.41 8.04 -16.59
N LYS A 216 14.15 8.08 -17.03
CA LYS A 216 13.80 8.15 -18.44
C LYS A 216 14.27 9.46 -19.07
N LYS A 217 13.96 10.61 -18.47
CA LYS A 217 14.35 11.92 -19.00
C LYS A 217 15.86 12.09 -19.10
N HIS A 218 16.60 11.55 -18.12
CA HIS A 218 18.06 11.57 -18.20
C HIS A 218 18.59 10.73 -19.37
N LYS A 219 18.06 9.52 -19.59
CA LYS A 219 18.39 8.65 -20.72
C LYS A 219 18.06 9.28 -22.08
N ASP A 220 16.97 10.03 -22.14
CA ASP A 220 16.53 10.74 -23.35
C ASP A 220 17.26 12.09 -23.54
N GLY A 221 18.19 12.47 -22.63
CA GLY A 221 18.95 13.73 -22.68
C GLY A 221 18.16 14.97 -22.27
N GLU A 222 16.96 14.81 -21.71
CA GLU A 222 16.09 15.90 -21.28
C GLU A 222 16.33 16.39 -19.84
N ALA A 223 17.06 15.62 -19.05
CA ALA A 223 17.43 15.96 -17.68
C ALA A 223 18.96 15.84 -17.47
N ILE A 224 19.54 16.85 -16.83
CA ILE A 224 20.98 16.86 -16.48
C ILE A 224 21.24 15.89 -15.32
N LEU A 225 20.38 15.93 -14.29
CA LEU A 225 20.47 15.08 -13.11
C LEU A 225 20.13 13.63 -13.47
N SER A 226 21.07 12.71 -13.22
CA SER A 226 20.82 11.28 -13.31
C SER A 226 20.12 10.74 -12.06
N LEU A 227 19.46 9.58 -12.20
CA LEU A 227 18.89 8.90 -11.04
C LEU A 227 19.98 8.46 -10.04
N ALA A 228 21.17 8.09 -10.53
CA ALA A 228 22.29 7.71 -9.67
C ALA A 228 22.79 8.89 -8.81
N GLU A 229 22.94 10.08 -9.40
CA GLU A 229 23.31 11.30 -8.65
C GLU A 229 22.21 11.71 -7.66
N PHE A 230 20.94 11.57 -8.04
CA PHE A 230 19.81 11.83 -7.13
C PHE A 230 19.84 10.92 -5.90
N LEU A 231 20.22 9.66 -6.08
CA LEU A 231 20.28 8.62 -5.04
C LEU A 231 21.60 8.59 -4.29
N ASP A 232 22.55 9.45 -4.64
CA ASP A 232 23.85 9.49 -3.96
C ASP A 232 23.70 9.78 -2.46
N GLY A 233 24.44 9.04 -1.64
CA GLY A 233 24.40 9.12 -0.18
C GLY A 233 23.14 8.53 0.47
N VAL A 234 22.23 7.91 -0.29
CA VAL A 234 21.06 7.21 0.29
C VAL A 234 21.49 5.88 0.89
N SER A 235 21.43 5.80 2.22
CA SER A 235 21.70 4.58 3.00
C SER A 235 20.42 3.84 3.41
N THR A 236 19.32 4.57 3.49
CA THR A 236 18.03 4.07 3.97
C THR A 236 16.95 4.29 2.93
N VAL A 237 16.24 3.23 2.55
CA VAL A 237 15.03 3.31 1.75
C VAL A 237 13.85 2.77 2.53
N ILE A 238 12.78 3.57 2.63
CA ILE A 238 11.52 3.17 3.25
C ILE A 238 10.45 3.25 2.17
N VAL A 239 9.70 2.16 1.98
CA VAL A 239 8.59 2.11 1.03
C VAL A 239 7.29 1.98 1.79
N ASP A 240 6.45 3.00 1.72
CA ASP A 240 5.11 2.96 2.31
C ASP A 240 4.09 2.51 1.26
N GLU A 241 3.07 1.78 1.71
CA GLU A 241 2.02 1.17 0.89
C GLU A 241 2.58 0.36 -0.28
N VAL A 242 3.52 -0.51 0.01
CA VAL A 242 4.33 -1.32 -0.95
C VAL A 242 3.48 -1.99 -2.01
N HIS A 243 2.26 -2.44 -1.64
CA HIS A 243 1.33 -3.15 -2.53
C HIS A 243 0.74 -2.26 -3.65
N GLN A 244 0.82 -0.91 -3.54
CA GLN A 244 0.26 0.00 -4.54
C GLN A 244 1.21 0.30 -5.70
N ALA A 245 2.49 -0.01 -5.56
CA ALA A 245 3.43 0.14 -6.66
C ALA A 245 3.29 -0.99 -7.68
N LYS A 246 3.51 -0.68 -8.96
CA LYS A 246 3.68 -1.75 -9.95
C LYS A 246 4.89 -2.58 -9.54
N ALA A 247 4.67 -3.83 -9.16
CA ALA A 247 5.67 -4.72 -8.58
C ALA A 247 6.99 -4.75 -9.40
N GLU A 248 6.91 -4.74 -10.72
CA GLU A 248 8.07 -4.76 -11.59
C GLU A 248 8.88 -3.46 -11.57
N VAL A 249 8.21 -2.29 -11.56
CA VAL A 249 8.90 -0.98 -11.54
C VAL A 249 9.56 -0.75 -10.20
N LEU A 250 8.85 -1.01 -9.10
CA LEU A 250 9.40 -0.90 -7.76
C LEU A 250 10.55 -1.89 -7.55
N LYS A 251 10.39 -3.14 -7.99
CA LYS A 251 11.46 -4.14 -7.95
C LYS A 251 12.71 -3.65 -8.67
N ASN A 252 12.59 -3.13 -9.89
CA ASN A 252 13.75 -2.61 -10.64
C ASN A 252 14.44 -1.45 -9.92
N LEU A 253 13.68 -0.50 -9.37
CA LEU A 253 14.22 0.61 -8.59
C LEU A 253 15.01 0.08 -7.38
N LEU A 254 14.41 -0.80 -6.59
CA LEU A 254 14.98 -1.30 -5.34
C LEU A 254 16.14 -2.29 -5.54
N THR A 255 16.10 -3.12 -6.60
CA THR A 255 17.11 -4.16 -6.82
C THR A 255 18.26 -3.73 -7.73
N ARG A 256 18.12 -2.63 -8.45
CA ARG A 256 19.16 -2.11 -9.36
C ARG A 256 19.69 -0.75 -8.91
N ASN A 257 18.82 0.25 -8.81
CA ASN A 257 19.24 1.62 -8.53
C ASN A 257 19.60 1.83 -7.05
N LEU A 258 18.88 1.18 -6.13
CA LEU A 258 19.08 1.24 -4.67
C LEU A 258 19.72 -0.03 -4.09
N LYS A 259 20.44 -0.78 -4.92
CA LYS A 259 21.05 -2.06 -4.53
C LYS A 259 22.10 -1.96 -3.42
N ASN A 260 22.68 -0.80 -3.22
CA ASN A 260 23.71 -0.56 -2.20
C ASN A 260 23.16 0.05 -0.90
N ALA A 261 21.84 0.31 -0.78
CA ALA A 261 21.24 0.80 0.45
C ALA A 261 21.11 -0.35 1.47
N PRO A 262 21.85 -0.32 2.60
CA PRO A 262 21.88 -1.41 3.56
C PRO A 262 20.59 -1.50 4.39
N ILE A 263 19.87 -0.38 4.57
CA ILE A 263 18.64 -0.30 5.33
C ILE A 263 17.48 -0.20 4.35
N ARG A 264 16.58 -1.21 4.38
CA ARG A 264 15.52 -1.40 3.40
C ARG A 264 14.27 -1.86 4.10
N TRP A 265 13.34 -0.95 4.34
CA TRP A 265 12.11 -1.22 5.08
C TRP A 265 10.86 -0.99 4.27
N GLY A 266 9.90 -1.89 4.40
CA GLY A 266 8.59 -1.78 3.77
C GLY A 266 7.46 -1.75 4.78
N LEU A 267 6.50 -0.87 4.57
CA LEU A 267 5.26 -0.77 5.32
C LEU A 267 4.08 -0.96 4.38
N THR A 268 3.07 -1.66 4.83
CA THR A 268 1.83 -1.80 4.07
C THR A 268 0.67 -2.11 5.02
N GLY A 269 -0.52 -1.60 4.69
CA GLY A 269 -1.75 -2.01 5.37
C GLY A 269 -2.27 -3.38 4.93
N THR A 270 -1.65 -3.98 3.93
CA THR A 270 -2.11 -5.24 3.34
C THR A 270 -0.99 -5.90 2.54
N ILE A 271 -0.62 -7.10 2.91
CA ILE A 271 0.34 -7.92 2.16
C ILE A 271 -0.35 -8.49 0.91
N PRO A 272 0.24 -8.37 -0.30
CA PRO A 272 -0.30 -9.00 -1.50
C PRO A 272 -0.39 -10.52 -1.36
N LYS A 273 -1.53 -11.08 -1.77
CA LYS A 273 -1.78 -12.54 -1.74
C LYS A 273 -1.27 -13.26 -2.98
N GLU A 274 -1.07 -12.52 -4.07
CA GLU A 274 -0.53 -13.06 -5.32
C GLU A 274 0.98 -13.29 -5.17
N LYS A 275 1.41 -14.53 -5.39
CA LYS A 275 2.81 -14.94 -5.15
C LYS A 275 3.83 -14.07 -5.90
N PHE A 276 3.57 -13.75 -7.17
CA PHE A 276 4.48 -12.91 -7.95
C PHE A 276 4.68 -11.51 -7.33
N GLU A 277 3.58 -10.89 -6.89
CA GLU A 277 3.64 -9.57 -6.26
C GLU A 277 4.35 -9.64 -4.90
N PHE A 278 4.02 -10.64 -4.09
CA PHE A 278 4.67 -10.87 -2.80
C PHE A 278 6.17 -11.12 -2.97
N GLU A 279 6.58 -12.03 -3.86
CA GLU A 279 7.99 -12.37 -4.07
C GLU A 279 8.80 -11.21 -4.65
N SER A 280 8.17 -10.32 -5.44
CA SER A 280 8.80 -9.10 -5.92
C SER A 280 9.15 -8.14 -4.77
N ILE A 281 8.28 -8.02 -3.79
CA ILE A 281 8.49 -7.22 -2.58
C ILE A 281 9.51 -7.89 -1.68
N HIS A 282 9.37 -9.19 -1.44
CA HIS A 282 10.28 -9.97 -0.61
C HIS A 282 11.72 -9.90 -1.14
N ALA A 283 11.93 -10.13 -2.43
CA ALA A 283 13.25 -10.01 -3.06
C ALA A 283 13.87 -8.62 -2.86
N SER A 284 13.05 -7.57 -2.85
CA SER A 284 13.49 -6.18 -2.82
C SER A 284 13.71 -5.61 -1.41
N LEU A 285 12.91 -6.02 -0.43
CA LEU A 285 12.88 -5.43 0.91
C LEU A 285 13.13 -6.42 2.03
N GLY A 286 12.90 -7.71 1.82
CA GLY A 286 13.09 -8.74 2.83
C GLY A 286 11.80 -9.39 3.32
N PRO A 287 11.90 -10.24 4.36
CA PRO A 287 10.77 -11.00 4.90
C PRO A 287 9.77 -10.11 5.67
N VAL A 288 8.54 -10.61 5.79
CA VAL A 288 7.56 -10.05 6.71
C VAL A 288 7.93 -10.46 8.13
N ILE A 289 8.15 -9.49 9.00
CA ILE A 289 8.62 -9.71 10.38
C ILE A 289 7.59 -9.36 11.45
N GLY A 290 6.52 -8.70 11.10
CA GLY A 290 5.49 -8.28 12.04
C GLY A 290 4.19 -7.89 11.36
N GLU A 291 3.12 -7.92 12.16
CA GLU A 291 1.78 -7.54 11.77
C GLU A 291 1.11 -6.78 12.93
N ILE A 292 0.53 -5.62 12.60
CA ILE A 292 -0.40 -4.89 13.48
C ILE A 292 -1.74 -4.81 12.76
N SER A 293 -2.67 -5.65 13.16
CA SER A 293 -3.96 -5.77 12.50
C SER A 293 -4.93 -4.64 12.86
N ALA A 294 -5.91 -4.38 11.99
CA ALA A 294 -6.98 -3.43 12.30
C ALA A 294 -7.79 -3.88 13.54
N LYS A 295 -8.00 -5.18 13.73
CA LYS A 295 -8.68 -5.73 14.90
C LYS A 295 -7.94 -5.43 16.19
N GLU A 296 -6.62 -5.61 16.21
CA GLU A 296 -5.80 -5.27 17.37
C GLU A 296 -5.92 -3.77 17.72
N LEU A 297 -5.87 -2.90 16.70
CA LEU A 297 -6.03 -1.46 16.91
C LEU A 297 -7.44 -1.06 17.37
N GLN A 298 -8.47 -1.80 16.95
CA GLN A 298 -9.83 -1.65 17.48
C GLN A 298 -9.92 -2.06 18.94
N ASP A 299 -9.31 -3.18 19.31
CA ASP A 299 -9.31 -3.67 20.70
C ASP A 299 -8.51 -2.75 21.64
N LYS A 300 -7.46 -2.12 21.13
CA LYS A 300 -6.70 -1.07 21.83
C LYS A 300 -7.41 0.32 21.84
N GLY A 301 -8.57 0.43 21.22
CA GLY A 301 -9.32 1.70 21.11
C GLY A 301 -8.66 2.78 20.23
N VAL A 302 -7.71 2.39 19.39
CA VAL A 302 -7.05 3.28 18.40
C VAL A 302 -7.93 3.50 17.18
N LEU A 303 -8.63 2.47 16.73
CA LEU A 303 -9.60 2.51 15.66
C LEU A 303 -11.01 2.30 16.19
N SER A 304 -12.01 2.83 15.48
CA SER A 304 -13.42 2.61 15.74
C SER A 304 -13.81 1.17 15.50
N GLN A 305 -14.76 0.65 16.28
CA GLN A 305 -15.45 -0.60 15.96
C GLN A 305 -16.29 -0.43 14.70
N CYS A 306 -16.62 -1.52 14.02
CA CYS A 306 -17.45 -1.48 12.82
C CYS A 306 -18.37 -2.67 12.69
N HIS A 307 -19.40 -2.52 11.86
CA HIS A 307 -20.24 -3.60 11.37
C HIS A 307 -20.46 -3.44 9.87
N VAL A 308 -20.34 -4.53 9.11
CA VAL A 308 -20.57 -4.52 7.66
C VAL A 308 -21.99 -5.02 7.38
N ASN A 309 -22.85 -4.13 6.90
CA ASN A 309 -24.20 -4.42 6.46
C ASN A 309 -24.16 -4.71 4.95
N VAL A 310 -24.18 -5.97 4.56
CA VAL A 310 -24.26 -6.37 3.16
C VAL A 310 -25.70 -6.33 2.71
N ILE A 311 -26.04 -5.40 1.84
CA ILE A 311 -27.37 -5.28 1.21
C ILE A 311 -27.26 -5.82 -0.21
N GLN A 312 -27.81 -7.00 -0.43
CA GLN A 312 -27.80 -7.67 -1.72
C GLN A 312 -29.13 -7.46 -2.44
N LEU A 313 -29.15 -6.55 -3.41
CA LEU A 313 -30.33 -6.26 -4.21
C LEU A 313 -30.64 -7.42 -5.16
N ILE A 314 -31.91 -7.79 -5.25
CA ILE A 314 -32.37 -8.85 -6.14
C ILE A 314 -32.49 -8.25 -7.55
N ASP A 315 -31.57 -8.59 -8.41
CA ASP A 315 -31.55 -8.23 -9.82
C ASP A 315 -31.68 -9.51 -10.67
N THR A 316 -32.58 -9.51 -11.63
CA THR A 316 -32.88 -10.68 -12.50
C THR A 316 -32.18 -10.63 -13.83
N VAL A 317 -31.46 -9.55 -14.15
CA VAL A 317 -30.80 -9.33 -15.43
C VAL A 317 -29.54 -10.18 -15.56
N VAL A 318 -29.35 -10.79 -16.73
CA VAL A 318 -28.16 -11.59 -17.05
C VAL A 318 -27.26 -10.81 -18.00
N HIS A 319 -25.99 -10.68 -17.65
CA HIS A 319 -24.98 -9.99 -18.43
C HIS A 319 -23.92 -10.95 -18.96
N ARG A 320 -23.39 -10.65 -20.16
CA ARG A 320 -22.38 -11.44 -20.84
C ARG A 320 -21.05 -11.44 -20.09
N ASP A 321 -20.65 -10.30 -19.57
CA ASP A 321 -19.37 -10.07 -18.90
C ASP A 321 -19.53 -9.14 -17.71
N TYR A 322 -18.44 -9.05 -16.91
CA TYR A 322 -18.41 -8.23 -15.70
C TYR A 322 -18.60 -6.74 -15.97
N GLN A 323 -18.03 -6.22 -17.07
CA GLN A 323 -18.08 -4.78 -17.34
C GLN A 323 -19.51 -4.33 -17.70
N SER A 324 -20.23 -5.15 -18.46
CA SER A 324 -21.63 -4.89 -18.78
C SER A 324 -22.54 -5.01 -17.56
N GLU A 325 -22.30 -6.01 -16.71
CA GLU A 325 -23.03 -6.16 -15.44
C GLU A 325 -22.78 -4.96 -14.53
N LEU A 326 -21.51 -4.60 -14.30
CA LEU A 326 -21.14 -3.45 -13.46
C LEU A 326 -21.76 -2.15 -13.99
N LYS A 327 -21.70 -1.92 -15.30
CA LYS A 327 -22.31 -0.73 -15.90
C LYS A 327 -23.80 -0.65 -15.57
N TYR A 328 -24.53 -1.75 -15.76
CA TYR A 328 -25.95 -1.82 -15.38
C TYR A 328 -26.16 -1.51 -13.90
N LEU A 329 -25.45 -2.20 -13.02
CA LEU A 329 -25.63 -2.10 -11.56
C LEU A 329 -25.40 -0.70 -11.01
N VAL A 330 -24.53 0.09 -11.64
CA VAL A 330 -24.15 1.42 -11.13
C VAL A 330 -24.72 2.60 -11.92
N THR A 331 -25.35 2.34 -13.08
CA THR A 331 -25.92 3.40 -13.95
C THR A 331 -27.37 3.18 -14.41
N ASN A 332 -28.01 2.05 -14.04
CA ASN A 332 -29.43 1.90 -14.29
C ASN A 332 -30.22 2.88 -13.44
N SER A 333 -31.04 3.72 -14.07
CA SER A 333 -31.71 4.85 -13.42
C SER A 333 -32.62 4.43 -12.27
N ASP A 334 -33.42 3.39 -12.44
CA ASP A 334 -34.36 2.93 -11.40
C ASP A 334 -33.61 2.38 -10.19
N ARG A 335 -32.57 1.59 -10.46
CA ARG A 335 -31.69 1.06 -9.42
C ARG A 335 -30.92 2.14 -8.66
N VAL A 336 -30.38 3.13 -9.37
CA VAL A 336 -29.69 4.27 -8.77
C VAL A 336 -30.67 5.13 -7.95
N ASN A 337 -31.89 5.33 -8.41
CA ASN A 337 -32.96 6.00 -7.64
C ASN A 337 -33.26 5.26 -6.33
N TYR A 338 -33.37 3.92 -6.36
CA TYR A 338 -33.54 3.13 -5.17
C TYR A 338 -32.36 3.28 -4.20
N LEU A 339 -31.12 3.15 -4.71
CA LEU A 339 -29.91 3.37 -3.90
C LEU A 339 -29.88 4.76 -3.28
N ALA A 340 -30.22 5.81 -4.03
CA ALA A 340 -30.29 7.17 -3.52
C ALA A 340 -31.32 7.33 -2.41
N LYS A 341 -32.49 6.69 -2.52
CA LYS A 341 -33.49 6.67 -1.43
C LYS A 341 -32.96 6.01 -0.15
N LEU A 342 -32.26 4.87 -0.28
CA LEU A 342 -31.60 4.20 0.85
C LEU A 342 -30.54 5.11 1.47
N LEU A 343 -29.67 5.71 0.66
CA LEU A 343 -28.57 6.56 1.11
C LEU A 343 -29.04 7.87 1.74
N ASN A 344 -30.18 8.42 1.28
CA ASN A 344 -30.80 9.58 1.92
C ASN A 344 -31.36 9.26 3.33
N LYS A 345 -31.63 8.00 3.65
CA LYS A 345 -31.92 7.56 5.01
C LYS A 345 -30.62 7.40 5.82
N VAL A 346 -29.64 6.70 5.25
CA VAL A 346 -28.34 6.43 5.91
C VAL A 346 -27.64 7.73 6.33
N LYS A 347 -27.66 8.77 5.50
CA LYS A 347 -27.00 10.06 5.80
C LYS A 347 -27.56 10.80 7.03
N GLN A 348 -28.76 10.43 7.51
CA GLN A 348 -29.33 11.05 8.71
C GLN A 348 -28.61 10.61 9.99
N ASP A 349 -27.87 9.50 9.94
CA ASP A 349 -27.16 8.93 11.07
C ASP A 349 -25.69 9.37 11.15
N GLY A 350 -25.33 10.44 10.44
CA GLY A 350 -23.99 11.05 10.49
C GLY A 350 -23.32 11.20 9.13
N ASN A 351 -22.11 11.78 9.14
CA ASN A 351 -21.32 11.99 7.94
C ASN A 351 -21.10 10.69 7.19
N THR A 352 -21.37 10.73 5.88
CA THR A 352 -21.40 9.56 5.02
C THR A 352 -20.40 9.70 3.87
N LEU A 353 -19.51 8.70 3.69
CA LEU A 353 -18.65 8.56 2.54
C LEU A 353 -19.17 7.47 1.61
N ILE A 354 -19.49 7.81 0.38
CA ILE A 354 -19.98 6.89 -0.64
C ILE A 354 -18.88 6.66 -1.67
N LEU A 355 -18.48 5.40 -1.87
CA LEU A 355 -17.47 5.01 -2.84
C LEU A 355 -18.10 4.31 -4.05
N VAL A 356 -17.74 4.80 -5.24
CA VAL A 356 -18.24 4.31 -6.54
C VAL A 356 -17.09 3.93 -7.46
N ASP A 357 -17.34 3.02 -8.40
CA ASP A 357 -16.34 2.61 -9.39
C ASP A 357 -16.23 3.58 -10.58
N ARG A 358 -17.33 4.24 -10.95
CA ARG A 358 -17.43 5.09 -12.15
C ARG A 358 -17.83 6.53 -11.83
N ILE A 359 -17.24 7.46 -12.57
CA ILE A 359 -17.58 8.89 -12.45
C ILE A 359 -19.07 9.11 -12.73
N SER A 360 -19.62 8.50 -13.79
CA SER A 360 -21.04 8.63 -14.13
C SER A 360 -21.98 8.19 -13.02
N ALA A 361 -21.63 7.14 -12.25
CA ALA A 361 -22.40 6.70 -11.10
C ALA A 361 -22.37 7.75 -9.97
N GLY A 362 -21.21 8.36 -9.74
CA GLY A 362 -21.05 9.42 -8.75
C GLY A 362 -21.85 10.67 -9.11
N GLU A 363 -21.87 11.06 -10.39
CA GLU A 363 -22.66 12.20 -10.90
C GLU A 363 -24.18 11.97 -10.72
N MET A 364 -24.67 10.80 -11.11
CA MET A 364 -26.08 10.44 -10.91
C MET A 364 -26.48 10.47 -9.43
N LEU A 365 -25.66 9.94 -8.54
CA LEU A 365 -25.92 9.96 -7.09
C LEU A 365 -25.87 11.38 -6.53
N GLN A 366 -24.96 12.22 -7.00
CA GLN A 366 -24.88 13.62 -6.55
C GLN A 366 -26.16 14.39 -6.87
N GLU A 367 -26.75 14.18 -8.04
CA GLU A 367 -28.03 14.79 -8.42
C GLU A 367 -29.21 14.33 -7.52
N LEU A 368 -29.16 13.06 -7.08
CA LEU A 368 -30.25 12.43 -6.30
C LEU A 368 -30.06 12.55 -4.78
N ILE A 369 -28.90 12.97 -4.31
CA ILE A 369 -28.60 13.12 -2.88
C ILE A 369 -28.31 14.61 -2.60
N PRO A 370 -29.30 15.40 -2.21
CA PRO A 370 -29.13 16.82 -1.96
C PRO A 370 -28.05 17.12 -0.92
N GLY A 371 -27.21 18.12 -1.21
CA GLY A 371 -26.11 18.54 -0.35
C GLY A 371 -24.88 17.63 -0.38
N SER A 372 -24.84 16.62 -1.27
CA SER A 372 -23.65 15.80 -1.44
C SER A 372 -22.58 16.51 -2.29
N VAL A 373 -21.32 16.23 -1.98
CA VAL A 373 -20.15 16.72 -2.72
C VAL A 373 -19.47 15.55 -3.43
N PHE A 374 -19.28 15.65 -4.75
CA PHE A 374 -18.57 14.62 -5.51
C PHE A 374 -17.12 15.01 -5.76
N VAL A 375 -16.18 14.26 -5.19
CA VAL A 375 -14.73 14.45 -5.32
C VAL A 375 -14.20 13.56 -6.43
N LYS A 376 -13.86 14.19 -7.56
CA LYS A 376 -13.28 13.56 -8.76
C LYS A 376 -11.74 13.60 -8.72
N GLY A 377 -11.11 12.79 -9.58
CA GLY A 377 -9.66 12.69 -9.71
C GLY A 377 -8.97 13.97 -10.21
N ASP A 378 -9.67 14.81 -10.93
CA ASP A 378 -9.22 16.08 -11.52
C ASP A 378 -9.29 17.29 -10.56
N VAL A 379 -9.99 17.16 -9.42
CA VAL A 379 -10.08 18.22 -8.41
C VAL A 379 -8.71 18.45 -7.76
N LYS A 380 -8.28 19.72 -7.66
CA LYS A 380 -7.00 20.08 -7.03
C LYS A 380 -6.94 19.64 -5.57
N LEU A 381 -5.75 19.23 -5.13
CA LEU A 381 -5.53 18.74 -3.76
C LEU A 381 -6.00 19.71 -2.68
N LYS A 382 -5.78 21.01 -2.87
CA LYS A 382 -6.20 22.05 -1.93
C LYS A 382 -7.74 22.10 -1.78
N ASP A 383 -8.46 22.00 -2.88
CA ASP A 383 -9.93 22.05 -2.87
C ASP A 383 -10.52 20.79 -2.24
N ARG A 384 -9.85 19.63 -2.45
CA ARG A 384 -10.21 18.38 -1.74
C ARG A 384 -10.01 18.50 -0.24
N LYS A 385 -8.87 19.08 0.21
CA LYS A 385 -8.59 19.24 1.63
C LYS A 385 -9.65 20.12 2.28
N ASN A 386 -10.00 21.26 1.68
CA ASN A 386 -11.06 22.14 2.17
C ASN A 386 -12.41 21.42 2.31
N ALA A 387 -12.80 20.63 1.30
CA ALA A 387 -14.04 19.84 1.37
C ALA A 387 -14.02 18.81 2.50
N TYR A 388 -12.86 18.19 2.75
CA TYR A 388 -12.72 17.22 3.85
C TYR A 388 -12.74 17.89 5.24
N ASP A 389 -12.15 19.07 5.37
CA ASP A 389 -12.14 19.84 6.61
C ASP A 389 -13.56 20.31 6.98
N GLU A 390 -14.33 20.81 6.00
CA GLU A 390 -15.76 21.17 6.20
C GLU A 390 -16.59 19.99 6.70
N ILE A 391 -16.33 18.78 6.19
CA ILE A 391 -17.05 17.56 6.61
C ILE A 391 -16.63 17.15 8.00
N ASN A 392 -15.37 17.26 8.36
CA ASN A 392 -14.89 16.95 9.70
C ASN A 392 -15.48 17.87 10.76
N GLU A 393 -15.83 19.12 10.42
CA GLU A 393 -16.44 20.08 11.33
C GLU A 393 -17.98 20.00 11.36
N GLY A 394 -18.60 19.47 10.30
CA GLY A 394 -20.05 19.42 10.14
C GLY A 394 -20.70 18.11 10.58
N THR A 395 -22.02 18.06 10.42
CA THR A 395 -22.85 16.89 10.70
C THR A 395 -23.72 16.51 9.50
N ASN A 396 -23.91 15.23 9.27
CA ASN A 396 -24.74 14.67 8.19
C ASN A 396 -24.33 15.09 6.78
N HIS A 397 -23.05 15.43 6.59
CA HIS A 397 -22.48 15.69 5.26
C HIS A 397 -22.30 14.39 4.48
N VAL A 398 -22.45 14.49 3.15
CA VAL A 398 -22.24 13.36 2.24
C VAL A 398 -21.14 13.68 1.26
N VAL A 399 -20.11 12.84 1.23
CA VAL A 399 -19.07 12.85 0.19
C VAL A 399 -19.26 11.64 -0.68
N ILE A 400 -19.24 11.85 -1.98
CA ILE A 400 -19.15 10.80 -2.98
C ILE A 400 -17.74 10.85 -3.57
N ALA A 401 -17.08 9.72 -3.73
CA ALA A 401 -15.77 9.64 -4.35
C ALA A 401 -15.61 8.34 -5.14
N THR A 402 -14.72 8.33 -6.13
CA THR A 402 -14.36 7.06 -6.76
C THR A 402 -13.41 6.28 -5.87
N TYR A 403 -13.39 4.93 -5.99
CA TYR A 403 -12.43 4.09 -5.26
C TYR A 403 -10.98 4.51 -5.50
N GLY A 404 -10.65 4.99 -6.71
CA GLY A 404 -9.33 5.50 -7.03
C GLY A 404 -8.95 6.75 -6.21
N VAL A 405 -9.87 7.69 -6.08
CA VAL A 405 -9.67 8.89 -5.24
C VAL A 405 -9.57 8.52 -3.76
N ALA A 406 -10.41 7.61 -3.30
CA ALA A 406 -10.36 7.12 -1.94
C ALA A 406 -9.02 6.42 -1.62
N ALA A 407 -8.48 5.63 -2.55
CA ALA A 407 -7.19 4.99 -2.39
C ALA A 407 -6.02 5.98 -2.22
N VAL A 408 -6.17 7.20 -2.74
CA VAL A 408 -5.10 8.21 -2.82
C VAL A 408 -5.05 9.15 -1.60
N GLY A 409 -5.98 9.09 -0.64
CA GLY A 409 -5.80 9.89 0.57
C GLY A 409 -7.00 10.69 1.06
N ILE A 410 -8.19 10.09 1.13
CA ILE A 410 -9.27 10.69 1.91
C ILE A 410 -8.92 10.60 3.40
N ASN A 411 -8.83 11.73 4.08
CA ASN A 411 -8.61 11.81 5.51
C ASN A 411 -9.80 12.50 6.20
N ILE A 412 -10.86 11.74 6.44
CA ILE A 412 -12.06 12.21 7.14
C ILE A 412 -12.32 11.26 8.31
N PRO A 413 -11.78 11.54 9.51
CA PRO A 413 -11.99 10.70 10.69
C PRO A 413 -13.47 10.58 11.09
N ARG A 414 -14.26 11.65 10.95
CA ARG A 414 -15.66 11.71 11.33
C ARG A 414 -16.63 11.12 10.28
N ILE A 415 -16.26 10.00 9.66
CA ILE A 415 -17.15 9.18 8.83
C ILE A 415 -17.89 8.18 9.74
N PHE A 416 -19.18 8.33 9.89
CA PHE A 416 -20.07 7.43 10.64
C PHE A 416 -20.66 6.34 9.76
N ASN A 417 -20.85 6.64 8.47
CA ASN A 417 -21.32 5.70 7.46
C ASN A 417 -20.33 5.63 6.28
N LEU A 418 -19.79 4.45 6.02
CA LEU A 418 -19.01 4.16 4.83
C LEU A 418 -19.83 3.28 3.89
N VAL A 419 -20.08 3.76 2.69
CA VAL A 419 -20.87 3.04 1.69
C VAL A 419 -19.97 2.58 0.55
N LEU A 420 -19.99 1.29 0.29
CA LEU A 420 -19.27 0.64 -0.80
C LEU A 420 -20.27 0.18 -1.86
N ILE A 421 -20.34 0.88 -3.00
CA ILE A 421 -21.23 0.48 -4.10
C ILE A 421 -20.44 -0.39 -5.07
N GLU A 422 -20.87 -1.66 -5.21
CA GLU A 422 -20.23 -2.67 -6.07
C GLU A 422 -18.70 -2.68 -5.96
N PRO A 423 -18.12 -2.90 -4.76
CA PRO A 423 -16.68 -2.75 -4.53
C PRO A 423 -15.82 -3.77 -5.28
N GLY A 424 -16.42 -4.73 -5.95
CA GLY A 424 -15.72 -5.77 -6.71
C GLY A 424 -15.15 -6.86 -5.79
N LYS A 425 -14.01 -7.45 -6.21
CA LYS A 425 -13.34 -8.56 -5.52
C LYS A 425 -11.92 -8.24 -5.04
N SER A 426 -11.45 -7.02 -5.19
CA SER A 426 -10.09 -6.65 -4.78
C SER A 426 -10.01 -6.56 -3.26
N PHE A 427 -9.25 -7.46 -2.65
CA PHE A 427 -8.97 -7.47 -1.21
C PHE A 427 -8.42 -6.12 -0.74
N VAL A 428 -7.40 -5.61 -1.43
CA VAL A 428 -6.76 -4.34 -1.13
C VAL A 428 -7.77 -3.18 -1.15
N ARG A 429 -8.56 -3.08 -2.23
CA ARG A 429 -9.58 -2.03 -2.37
C ARG A 429 -10.58 -2.05 -1.20
N VAL A 430 -11.12 -3.23 -0.88
CA VAL A 430 -12.16 -3.40 0.15
C VAL A 430 -11.59 -3.09 1.53
N ILE A 431 -10.51 -3.74 1.92
CA ILE A 431 -9.93 -3.59 3.27
C ILE A 431 -9.38 -2.18 3.49
N GLN A 432 -8.75 -1.57 2.50
CA GLN A 432 -8.29 -0.19 2.64
C GLN A 432 -9.42 0.84 2.69
N SER A 433 -10.50 0.60 1.93
CA SER A 433 -11.69 1.47 2.04
C SER A 433 -12.27 1.41 3.45
N ILE A 434 -12.42 0.20 4.01
CA ILE A 434 -12.89 0.02 5.39
C ILE A 434 -11.90 0.65 6.38
N GLY A 435 -10.61 0.44 6.22
CA GLY A 435 -9.57 1.02 7.06
C GLY A 435 -9.63 2.56 7.17
N ARG A 436 -10.17 3.23 6.15
CA ARG A 436 -10.42 4.69 6.22
C ARG A 436 -11.66 5.03 7.05
N GLY A 437 -12.71 4.23 6.93
CA GLY A 437 -13.94 4.39 7.70
C GLY A 437 -13.74 4.16 9.19
N VAL A 438 -12.89 3.22 9.59
CA VAL A 438 -12.68 2.88 11.01
C VAL A 438 -11.74 3.85 11.75
N ARG A 439 -11.25 4.91 11.14
CA ARG A 439 -10.50 5.96 11.85
C ARG A 439 -11.34 6.53 12.98
N LYS A 440 -10.70 6.77 14.12
CA LYS A 440 -11.36 7.31 15.30
C LYS A 440 -11.46 8.83 15.25
N ALA A 441 -12.54 9.38 15.82
CA ALA A 441 -12.70 10.80 16.12
C ALA A 441 -13.14 10.95 17.59
N LYS A 442 -13.11 12.17 18.14
CA LYS A 442 -13.49 12.42 19.56
C LYS A 442 -14.91 11.95 19.89
N ASP A 443 -15.81 12.12 18.93
CA ASP A 443 -17.25 11.78 19.05
C ASP A 443 -17.62 10.49 18.29
N LYS A 444 -16.63 9.68 17.90
CA LYS A 444 -16.85 8.48 17.08
C LYS A 444 -16.00 7.31 17.54
N ASP A 445 -16.64 6.27 17.96
CA ASP A 445 -16.04 4.97 18.31
C ASP A 445 -16.59 3.79 17.48
N PHE A 446 -17.59 4.07 16.63
CA PHE A 446 -18.24 3.08 15.76
C PHE A 446 -18.47 3.63 14.35
N VAL A 447 -18.44 2.74 13.33
CA VAL A 447 -18.80 3.06 11.95
C VAL A 447 -19.68 1.96 11.36
N GLN A 448 -20.77 2.36 10.71
CA GLN A 448 -21.58 1.48 9.88
C GLN A 448 -20.96 1.41 8.48
N ILE A 449 -20.72 0.20 8.02
CA ILE A 449 -20.22 -0.06 6.66
C ILE A 449 -21.33 -0.70 5.87
N TRP A 450 -21.63 -0.14 4.71
CA TRP A 450 -22.70 -0.60 3.82
C TRP A 450 -22.08 -1.16 2.55
N ASP A 451 -22.14 -2.48 2.36
CA ASP A 451 -21.71 -3.16 1.15
C ASP A 451 -22.94 -3.39 0.26
N LEU A 452 -23.17 -2.45 -0.66
CA LEU A 452 -24.33 -2.48 -1.57
C LEU A 452 -23.95 -3.25 -2.84
N THR A 453 -24.59 -4.38 -3.05
CA THR A 453 -24.26 -5.31 -4.14
C THR A 453 -25.51 -5.97 -4.73
N SER A 454 -25.34 -6.96 -5.60
CA SER A 454 -26.41 -7.58 -6.38
C SER A 454 -26.43 -9.10 -6.30
N THR A 455 -27.57 -9.71 -6.67
CA THR A 455 -27.68 -11.14 -6.94
C THR A 455 -27.19 -11.55 -8.31
N CYS A 456 -26.82 -10.59 -9.18
CA CYS A 456 -26.24 -10.86 -10.49
C CYS A 456 -24.98 -11.73 -10.41
N LYS A 457 -24.68 -12.44 -11.48
CA LYS A 457 -23.68 -13.51 -11.53
C LYS A 457 -22.28 -13.08 -11.03
N PHE A 458 -21.76 -11.97 -11.53
CA PHE A 458 -20.41 -11.52 -11.17
C PHE A 458 -20.40 -10.84 -9.79
N ALA A 459 -21.38 -10.01 -9.47
CA ALA A 459 -21.56 -9.39 -8.15
C ALA A 459 -21.63 -10.45 -7.05
N LYS A 460 -22.43 -11.52 -7.25
CA LYS A 460 -22.54 -12.65 -6.31
C LYS A 460 -21.20 -13.37 -6.09
N ARG A 461 -20.42 -13.59 -7.16
CA ARG A 461 -19.07 -14.19 -7.06
C ARG A 461 -18.12 -13.27 -6.29
N HIS A 462 -18.18 -11.98 -6.56
CA HIS A 462 -17.36 -10.99 -5.86
C HIS A 462 -17.73 -10.89 -4.37
N LEU A 463 -19.02 -10.92 -4.03
CA LEU A 463 -19.47 -10.97 -2.64
C LEU A 463 -18.92 -12.22 -1.92
N THR A 464 -18.87 -13.37 -2.58
CA THR A 464 -18.30 -14.59 -2.01
C THR A 464 -16.83 -14.38 -1.60
N GLN A 465 -16.04 -13.64 -2.39
CA GLN A 465 -14.67 -13.29 -2.03
C GLN A 465 -14.63 -12.28 -0.88
N ARG A 466 -15.47 -11.22 -0.93
CA ARG A 466 -15.51 -10.22 0.15
C ARG A 466 -15.87 -10.81 1.50
N LYS A 467 -16.78 -11.78 1.55
CA LYS A 467 -17.10 -12.50 2.79
C LYS A 467 -15.88 -13.17 3.43
N LYS A 468 -14.94 -13.69 2.61
CA LYS A 468 -13.67 -14.23 3.12
C LYS A 468 -12.82 -13.09 3.70
N PHE A 469 -12.75 -11.96 3.02
CA PHE A 469 -12.00 -10.78 3.48
C PHE A 469 -12.53 -10.25 4.81
N TYR A 470 -13.85 -10.15 4.98
CA TYR A 470 -14.45 -9.71 6.25
C TYR A 470 -14.13 -10.68 7.39
N LYS A 471 -14.18 -11.99 7.12
CA LYS A 471 -13.80 -13.02 8.11
C LYS A 471 -12.33 -12.95 8.50
N GLU A 472 -11.44 -12.83 7.52
CA GLU A 472 -9.99 -12.73 7.76
C GLU A 472 -9.64 -11.46 8.54
N ALA A 473 -10.24 -10.32 8.20
CA ALA A 473 -10.06 -9.05 8.91
C ALA A 473 -10.82 -8.99 10.24
N GLN A 474 -11.57 -10.03 10.58
CA GLN A 474 -12.43 -10.10 11.78
C GLN A 474 -13.44 -8.94 11.87
N TYR A 475 -13.96 -8.47 10.73
CA TYR A 475 -15.04 -7.50 10.69
C TYR A 475 -16.38 -8.23 10.79
N PRO A 476 -17.22 -7.92 11.81
CA PRO A 476 -18.56 -8.47 11.91
C PRO A 476 -19.40 -8.06 10.70
N PHE A 477 -20.17 -8.98 10.14
CA PHE A 477 -21.04 -8.66 9.01
C PHE A 477 -22.37 -9.43 9.03
N THR A 478 -23.39 -8.80 8.47
CA THR A 478 -24.72 -9.37 8.20
C THR A 478 -25.04 -9.28 6.72
N ILE A 479 -25.92 -10.12 6.22
CA ILE A 479 -26.34 -10.12 4.80
C ILE A 479 -27.86 -10.09 4.76
N GLU A 480 -28.39 -9.09 4.09
CA GLU A 480 -29.80 -8.94 3.78
C GLU A 480 -30.01 -8.95 2.26
N LYS A 481 -31.01 -9.71 1.81
CA LYS A 481 -31.46 -9.66 0.42
C LYS A 481 -32.71 -8.79 0.34
N VAL A 482 -32.70 -7.85 -0.58
CA VAL A 482 -33.78 -6.87 -0.73
C VAL A 482 -34.33 -6.94 -2.14
N ASP A 483 -35.63 -7.15 -2.22
CA ASP A 483 -36.37 -6.94 -3.46
C ASP A 483 -36.67 -5.44 -3.58
N TRP A 484 -36.09 -4.82 -4.57
CA TRP A 484 -36.13 -3.38 -4.76
C TRP A 484 -37.03 -2.94 -5.92
N GLN A 485 -37.52 -3.89 -6.72
CA GLN A 485 -38.38 -3.67 -7.88
C GLN A 485 -39.86 -3.51 -7.51
#